data_4a4c781e7444f38773624d2899e00fe1
#
_entry.id   4a4c781e7444f38773624d2899e00fe1
#
_cell.length_a   1.000
_cell.length_b   1.000
_cell.length_c   1.000
_cell.angle_alpha   90.00
_cell.angle_beta   90.00
_cell.angle_gamma   90.00
#
_symmetry.space_group_name_H-M   'P 1'
#
loop_
_entity.id
_entity.type
_entity.pdbx_description
1 polymer ?
#
loop_
_entity_poly.entity_id
_entity_poly.type
_entity_poly.pdbx_seq_one_letter_code
_entity_poly.pdbx_strand_id
1 'polypeptide(L)'
;MRKLKKILLIILLLVPLVGCQNQKNEWKETYHLTYFYLKDCSNCQHFKKNVLPAIKKEFGKHMKIKAYNMDDEKTFDEMKASYQEHINQIIDFNEDDYGYGPMVFLEGYLAILGAGNEEDYVEHLVNAIQGKELNKASKNETYYYLRKGRVKQ
;
A
#
# COMPACT_ATOMS: atom_id res chain seq x y z
N MET A 1 8.41 34.48 -49.45
CA MET A 1 9.30 33.66 -48.61
C MET A 1 9.45 34.19 -47.18
N ARG A 2 9.53 35.49 -46.91
CA ARG A 2 9.61 36.04 -45.51
C ARG A 2 8.38 35.81 -44.64
N LYS A 3 7.18 35.78 -45.21
CA LYS A 3 5.92 35.55 -44.44
C LYS A 3 5.76 34.08 -44.00
N LEU A 4 6.25 33.14 -44.80
CA LEU A 4 6.15 31.69 -44.47
C LEU A 4 7.06 31.32 -43.32
N LYS A 5 8.25 31.95 -43.22
CA LYS A 5 9.20 31.75 -42.10
C LYS A 5 8.64 32.26 -40.77
N LYS A 6 7.85 33.34 -40.78
CA LYS A 6 7.20 33.87 -39.55
C LYS A 6 6.08 32.96 -39.01
N ILE A 7 5.32 32.33 -39.92
CA ILE A 7 4.27 31.40 -39.56
C ILE A 7 4.85 30.10 -38.98
N LEU A 8 5.95 29.61 -39.53
CA LEU A 8 6.65 28.41 -39.03
C LEU A 8 7.22 28.62 -37.63
N LEU A 9 7.69 29.85 -37.31
CA LEU A 9 8.22 30.19 -36.02
C LEU A 9 7.18 30.28 -34.91
N ILE A 10 5.94 30.65 -35.26
CA ILE A 10 4.81 30.76 -34.32
C ILE A 10 4.26 29.36 -33.95
N ILE A 11 4.29 28.42 -34.90
CA ILE A 11 3.83 27.03 -34.65
C ILE A 11 4.78 26.29 -33.71
N LEU A 12 6.07 26.62 -33.67
CA LEU A 12 7.06 26.00 -32.81
C LEU A 12 6.93 26.42 -31.33
N LEU A 13 6.19 27.53 -31.04
CA LEU A 13 5.97 28.02 -29.66
C LEU A 13 4.71 27.46 -29.00
N LEU A 14 3.92 26.66 -29.72
CA LEU A 14 2.71 25.98 -29.22
C LEU A 14 2.99 24.50 -28.87
N VAL A 15 4.21 24.17 -28.45
CA VAL A 15 4.43 22.88 -27.78
C VAL A 15 3.69 22.98 -26.44
N PRO A 16 2.56 22.27 -26.24
CA PRO A 16 1.95 22.24 -24.95
C PRO A 16 3.01 21.68 -24.00
N LEU A 17 3.32 22.41 -22.95
CA LEU A 17 3.94 21.85 -21.76
C LEU A 17 2.98 20.77 -21.26
N VAL A 18 3.18 19.55 -21.75
CA VAL A 18 2.64 18.35 -21.11
C VAL A 18 3.40 18.25 -19.79
N GLY A 19 2.98 19.11 -18.86
CA GLY A 19 3.38 18.95 -17.46
C GLY A 19 3.01 17.54 -17.07
N CYS A 20 3.91 16.84 -16.41
CA CYS A 20 3.62 15.62 -15.71
C CYS A 20 2.43 15.90 -14.78
N GLN A 21 1.21 15.71 -15.29
CA GLN A 21 0.05 15.61 -14.43
C GLN A 21 0.29 14.35 -13.64
N ASN A 22 0.60 14.50 -12.36
CA ASN A 22 0.45 13.43 -11.37
C ASN A 22 -1.00 12.93 -11.54
N GLN A 23 -1.17 11.89 -12.30
CA GLN A 23 -2.47 11.28 -12.56
C GLN A 23 -2.93 10.72 -11.21
N LYS A 24 -3.73 11.52 -10.49
CA LYS A 24 -4.33 11.10 -9.24
C LYS A 24 -5.20 9.90 -9.56
N ASN A 25 -4.92 8.76 -8.93
CA ASN A 25 -5.73 7.56 -9.11
C ASN A 25 -7.19 7.86 -8.76
N GLU A 26 -8.10 7.46 -9.64
CA GLU A 26 -9.54 7.59 -9.41
C GLU A 26 -10.06 6.29 -8.81
N TRP A 27 -10.19 6.28 -7.47
CA TRP A 27 -10.66 5.11 -6.74
C TRP A 27 -12.19 5.00 -6.82
N LYS A 28 -12.70 3.86 -7.30
CA LYS A 28 -14.15 3.63 -7.49
C LYS A 28 -14.77 2.79 -6.39
N GLU A 29 -13.95 1.98 -5.72
CA GLU A 29 -14.36 1.05 -4.67
C GLU A 29 -13.83 1.51 -3.32
N THR A 30 -14.36 0.89 -2.26
CA THR A 30 -13.80 1.02 -0.91
C THR A 30 -12.95 -0.21 -0.63
N TYR A 31 -11.72 0.02 -0.20
CA TYR A 31 -10.75 -0.99 0.17
C TYR A 31 -10.65 -1.06 1.68
N HIS A 32 -10.32 -2.23 2.20
CA HIS A 32 -10.15 -2.48 3.62
C HIS A 32 -8.70 -2.84 3.91
N LEU A 33 -8.12 -2.15 4.87
CA LEU A 33 -6.76 -2.40 5.33
C LEU A 33 -6.81 -2.67 6.83
N THR A 34 -6.42 -3.87 7.23
CA THR A 34 -6.28 -4.25 8.64
C THR A 34 -4.80 -4.37 8.96
N TYR A 35 -4.35 -3.77 10.06
CA TYR A 35 -2.96 -3.95 10.48
C TYR A 35 -2.82 -4.25 11.96
N PHE A 36 -1.86 -5.12 12.25
CA PHE A 36 -1.50 -5.56 13.59
C PHE A 36 -0.13 -4.97 13.94
N TYR A 37 0.00 -4.40 15.12
CA TYR A 37 1.21 -3.72 15.52
C TYR A 37 1.55 -3.94 17.00
N LEU A 38 2.84 -3.83 17.32
CA LEU A 38 3.36 -3.79 18.67
C LEU A 38 3.70 -2.34 19.03
N LYS A 39 3.53 -1.98 20.28
CA LYS A 39 3.75 -0.61 20.76
C LYS A 39 5.22 -0.19 20.65
N ASP A 40 6.13 -1.06 21.03
CA ASP A 40 7.57 -0.78 21.10
C ASP A 40 8.36 -1.31 19.89
N CYS A 41 7.70 -1.55 18.78
CA CYS A 41 8.29 -2.00 17.53
C CYS A 41 8.66 -0.80 16.64
N SER A 42 9.93 -0.65 16.28
CA SER A 42 10.43 0.47 15.45
C SER A 42 9.77 0.53 14.06
N ASN A 43 9.61 -0.62 13.40
CA ASN A 43 8.92 -0.70 12.10
C ASN A 43 7.44 -0.31 12.23
N CYS A 44 6.78 -0.69 13.34
CA CYS A 44 5.39 -0.30 13.60
C CYS A 44 5.25 1.20 13.83
N GLN A 45 6.20 1.80 14.53
CA GLN A 45 6.24 3.26 14.72
C GLN A 45 6.49 3.99 13.41
N HIS A 46 7.43 3.49 12.58
CA HIS A 46 7.68 4.01 11.24
C HIS A 46 6.42 3.92 10.37
N PHE A 47 5.77 2.76 10.33
CA PHE A 47 4.52 2.56 9.59
C PHE A 47 3.46 3.60 10.00
N LYS A 48 3.21 3.74 11.30
CA LYS A 48 2.19 4.67 11.83
C LYS A 48 2.52 6.13 11.53
N LYS A 49 3.80 6.51 11.58
CA LYS A 49 4.26 7.89 11.42
C LYS A 49 4.37 8.34 9.96
N ASN A 50 4.82 7.46 9.07
CA ASN A 50 5.17 7.80 7.71
C ASN A 50 4.26 7.12 6.67
N VAL A 51 4.17 5.80 6.72
CA VAL A 51 3.46 5.00 5.70
C VAL A 51 1.94 5.20 5.77
N LEU A 52 1.36 5.11 6.96
CA LEU A 52 -0.08 5.22 7.15
C LEU A 52 -0.66 6.59 6.71
N PRO A 53 0.00 7.74 6.98
CA PRO A 53 -0.42 9.02 6.41
C PRO A 53 -0.35 9.06 4.88
N ALA A 54 0.67 8.44 4.27
CA ALA A 54 0.80 8.36 2.80
C ALA A 54 -0.33 7.53 2.19
N ILE A 55 -0.67 6.39 2.79
CA ILE A 55 -1.84 5.58 2.40
C ILE A 55 -3.14 6.41 2.48
N LYS A 56 -3.36 7.12 3.59
CA LYS A 56 -4.54 7.98 3.76
C LYS A 56 -4.59 9.10 2.75
N LYS A 57 -3.46 9.68 2.38
CA LYS A 57 -3.35 10.73 1.36
C LYS A 57 -3.72 10.21 -0.02
N GLU A 58 -3.23 9.02 -0.40
CA GLU A 58 -3.49 8.41 -1.71
C GLU A 58 -4.94 7.97 -1.86
N PHE A 59 -5.44 7.20 -0.90
CA PHE A 59 -6.75 6.54 -1.02
C PHE A 59 -7.91 7.35 -0.42
N GLY A 60 -7.64 8.29 0.48
CA GLY A 60 -8.65 9.13 1.13
C GLY A 60 -9.78 8.32 1.76
N LYS A 61 -11.03 8.67 1.43
CA LYS A 61 -12.24 7.99 1.91
C LYS A 61 -12.41 6.56 1.41
N HIS A 62 -11.66 6.18 0.38
CA HIS A 62 -11.72 4.87 -0.24
C HIS A 62 -10.89 3.79 0.49
N MET A 63 -10.11 4.16 1.51
CA MET A 63 -9.42 3.19 2.37
C MET A 63 -10.02 3.22 3.77
N LYS A 64 -10.65 2.11 4.16
CA LYS A 64 -11.09 1.87 5.55
C LYS A 64 -9.99 1.14 6.29
N ILE A 65 -9.55 1.69 7.41
CA ILE A 65 -8.39 1.19 8.15
C ILE A 65 -8.83 0.71 9.52
N LYS A 66 -8.52 -0.55 9.84
CA LYS A 66 -8.66 -1.15 11.17
C LYS A 66 -7.28 -1.45 11.75
N ALA A 67 -7.08 -1.14 13.01
CA ALA A 67 -5.80 -1.31 13.69
C ALA A 67 -5.99 -2.16 14.95
N TYR A 68 -5.10 -3.12 15.15
CA TYR A 68 -5.05 -3.92 16.35
C TYR A 68 -3.70 -3.77 17.04
N ASN A 69 -3.74 -3.39 18.32
CA ASN A 69 -2.55 -3.39 19.17
C ASN A 69 -2.37 -4.79 19.77
N MET A 70 -1.27 -5.46 19.42
CA MET A 70 -1.00 -6.82 19.89
C MET A 70 -0.57 -6.87 21.37
N ASP A 71 -0.21 -5.71 21.95
CA ASP A 71 0.18 -5.57 23.36
C ASP A 71 -0.99 -5.11 24.27
N ASP A 72 -2.19 -4.94 23.73
CA ASP A 72 -3.34 -4.44 24.50
C ASP A 72 -4.09 -5.61 25.15
N GLU A 73 -3.88 -5.78 26.46
CA GLU A 73 -4.53 -6.82 27.26
C GLU A 73 -6.07 -6.76 27.21
N LYS A 74 -6.65 -5.56 27.03
CA LYS A 74 -8.11 -5.38 27.05
C LYS A 74 -8.79 -5.92 25.78
N THR A 75 -8.08 -5.89 24.66
CA THR A 75 -8.59 -6.33 23.37
C THR A 75 -7.88 -7.58 22.85
N PHE A 76 -7.09 -8.25 23.72
CA PHE A 76 -6.22 -9.35 23.34
C PHE A 76 -6.96 -10.49 22.67
N ASP A 77 -8.09 -10.95 23.21
CA ASP A 77 -8.84 -12.07 22.63
C ASP A 77 -9.44 -11.73 21.26
N GLU A 78 -10.02 -10.55 21.11
CA GLU A 78 -10.52 -10.07 19.80
C GLU A 78 -9.37 -9.94 18.80
N MET A 79 -8.27 -9.31 19.21
CA MET A 79 -7.09 -9.15 18.38
C MET A 79 -6.53 -10.50 17.95
N LYS A 80 -6.34 -11.44 18.88
CA LYS A 80 -5.81 -12.78 18.61
C LYS A 80 -6.68 -13.56 17.64
N ALA A 81 -8.00 -13.54 17.83
CA ALA A 81 -8.94 -14.17 16.91
C ALA A 81 -8.85 -13.58 15.51
N SER A 82 -8.85 -12.25 15.41
CA SER A 82 -8.70 -11.55 14.15
C SER A 82 -7.35 -11.83 13.48
N TYR A 83 -6.25 -11.81 14.24
CA TYR A 83 -4.91 -12.10 13.72
C TYR A 83 -4.84 -13.52 13.15
N GLN A 84 -5.33 -14.52 13.88
CA GLN A 84 -5.35 -15.90 13.42
C GLN A 84 -6.20 -16.08 12.15
N GLU A 85 -7.36 -15.43 12.08
CA GLU A 85 -8.21 -15.45 10.90
C GLU A 85 -7.47 -14.90 9.67
N HIS A 86 -6.73 -13.81 9.83
CA HIS A 86 -5.96 -13.19 8.75
C HIS A 86 -4.76 -14.04 8.34
N ILE A 87 -3.99 -14.57 9.29
CA ILE A 87 -2.84 -15.46 9.01
C ILE A 87 -3.30 -16.72 8.25
N ASN A 88 -4.43 -17.30 8.61
CA ASN A 88 -4.98 -18.48 7.94
C ASN A 88 -5.32 -18.24 6.46
N GLN A 89 -5.43 -16.99 6.02
CA GLN A 89 -5.65 -16.64 4.62
C GLN A 89 -4.35 -16.64 3.80
N ILE A 90 -3.19 -16.61 4.43
CA ILE A 90 -1.90 -16.57 3.77
C ILE A 90 -1.54 -17.94 3.19
N ILE A 91 -0.95 -17.93 1.98
CA ILE A 91 -0.32 -19.11 1.37
C ILE A 91 1.11 -19.17 1.88
N ASP A 92 1.54 -20.34 2.37
CA ASP A 92 2.92 -20.60 2.78
C ASP A 92 3.45 -19.55 3.79
N PHE A 93 2.64 -19.28 4.83
CA PHE A 93 3.05 -18.38 5.90
C PHE A 93 4.29 -18.94 6.61
N ASN A 94 5.30 -18.08 6.78
CA ASN A 94 6.46 -18.41 7.56
C ASN A 94 6.16 -18.28 9.07
N GLU A 95 6.13 -19.39 9.78
CA GLU A 95 5.82 -19.40 11.22
C GLU A 95 6.80 -18.58 12.07
N ASP A 96 8.04 -18.38 11.60
CA ASP A 96 9.02 -17.52 12.27
C ASP A 96 8.59 -16.03 12.27
N ASP A 97 7.68 -15.66 11.38
CA ASP A 97 7.15 -14.30 11.29
C ASP A 97 5.90 -14.08 12.16
N TYR A 98 5.43 -15.13 12.86
CA TYR A 98 4.26 -15.03 13.72
C TYR A 98 4.49 -14.07 14.88
N GLY A 99 3.58 -13.09 15.03
CA GLY A 99 3.66 -12.10 16.11
C GLY A 99 4.60 -10.92 15.84
N TYR A 100 5.26 -10.88 14.68
CA TYR A 100 5.99 -9.69 14.26
C TYR A 100 5.07 -8.64 13.62
N GLY A 101 5.51 -7.38 13.65
CA GLY A 101 4.73 -6.27 13.12
C GLY A 101 5.57 -5.16 12.47
N PRO A 102 4.91 -4.28 11.73
CA PRO A 102 3.49 -4.31 11.41
C PRO A 102 3.16 -5.44 10.45
N MET A 103 2.11 -6.21 10.72
CA MET A 103 1.54 -7.13 9.77
C MET A 103 0.28 -6.47 9.18
N VAL A 104 0.32 -6.18 7.89
CA VAL A 104 -0.68 -5.36 7.20
C VAL A 104 -1.39 -6.19 6.14
N PHE A 105 -2.70 -6.24 6.18
CA PHE A 105 -3.54 -6.91 5.21
C PHE A 105 -4.31 -5.88 4.38
N LEU A 106 -4.05 -5.85 3.08
CA LEU A 106 -4.98 -5.27 2.12
C LEU A 106 -5.96 -6.39 1.75
N GLU A 107 -7.15 -6.34 2.35
CA GLU A 107 -8.08 -7.45 2.32
C GLU A 107 -8.52 -7.83 0.91
N GLY A 108 -8.41 -9.12 0.59
CA GLY A 108 -8.69 -9.64 -0.74
C GLY A 108 -7.57 -9.44 -1.76
N TYR A 109 -6.40 -8.92 -1.36
CA TYR A 109 -5.26 -8.68 -2.25
C TYR A 109 -3.99 -9.36 -1.78
N LEU A 110 -3.34 -8.85 -0.74
CA LEU A 110 -2.07 -9.36 -0.20
C LEU A 110 -1.90 -8.97 1.26
N ALA A 111 -0.91 -9.59 1.92
CA ALA A 111 -0.41 -9.11 3.20
C ALA A 111 1.06 -8.69 3.08
N ILE A 112 1.47 -7.73 3.91
CA ILE A 112 2.84 -7.22 3.97
C ILE A 112 3.28 -7.23 5.44
N LEU A 113 4.36 -7.93 5.74
CA LEU A 113 5.04 -7.82 7.01
C LEU A 113 6.15 -6.77 6.89
N GLY A 114 6.21 -5.85 7.85
CA GLY A 114 7.22 -4.79 7.88
C GLY A 114 6.75 -3.48 7.28
N ALA A 115 7.67 -2.51 7.22
CA ALA A 115 7.43 -1.18 6.67
C ALA A 115 8.71 -0.64 6.03
N GLY A 116 8.66 -0.41 4.75
CA GLY A 116 9.71 0.23 3.96
C GLY A 116 9.47 1.72 3.75
N ASN A 117 9.92 2.22 2.60
CA ASN A 117 9.68 3.60 2.19
C ASN A 117 8.18 3.81 1.94
N GLU A 118 7.65 4.96 2.33
CA GLU A 118 6.23 5.29 2.22
C GLU A 118 5.71 5.37 0.79
N GLU A 119 6.50 5.88 -0.15
CA GLU A 119 6.11 6.01 -1.56
C GLU A 119 6.03 4.63 -2.22
N ASP A 120 7.07 3.81 -2.03
CA ASP A 120 7.12 2.43 -2.52
C ASP A 120 5.98 1.60 -1.93
N TYR A 121 5.72 1.75 -0.63
CA TYR A 121 4.64 1.02 0.05
C TYR A 121 3.27 1.35 -0.54
N VAL A 122 2.99 2.63 -0.77
CA VAL A 122 1.75 3.07 -1.43
C VAL A 122 1.67 2.52 -2.86
N GLU A 123 2.77 2.54 -3.61
CA GLU A 123 2.83 1.98 -4.97
C GLU A 123 2.51 0.48 -4.97
N HIS A 124 3.00 -0.29 -4.01
CA HIS A 124 2.67 -1.72 -3.88
C HIS A 124 1.17 -1.94 -3.69
N LEU A 125 0.51 -1.16 -2.82
CA LEU A 125 -0.93 -1.25 -2.63
C LEU A 125 -1.71 -0.85 -3.89
N VAL A 126 -1.27 0.21 -4.57
CA VAL A 126 -1.86 0.67 -5.85
C VAL A 126 -1.74 -0.41 -6.91
N ASN A 127 -0.55 -0.99 -7.09
CA ASN A 127 -0.28 -2.04 -8.07
C ASN A 127 -1.12 -3.29 -7.78
N ALA A 128 -1.20 -3.69 -6.51
CA ALA A 128 -2.05 -4.81 -6.08
C ALA A 128 -3.52 -4.60 -6.46
N ILE A 129 -4.07 -3.41 -6.18
CA ILE A 129 -5.46 -3.07 -6.49
C ILE A 129 -5.70 -3.02 -8.00
N GLN A 130 -4.76 -2.48 -8.76
CA GLN A 130 -4.87 -2.33 -10.21
C GLN A 130 -4.55 -3.62 -10.97
N GLY A 131 -4.18 -4.70 -10.28
CA GLY A 131 -3.78 -5.98 -10.91
C GLY A 131 -2.48 -5.89 -11.71
N LYS A 132 -1.62 -4.93 -11.34
CA LYS A 132 -0.28 -4.80 -11.90
C LYS A 132 0.70 -5.71 -11.17
N GLU A 133 1.83 -5.97 -11.82
CA GLU A 133 2.93 -6.67 -11.18
C GLU A 133 3.44 -5.88 -9.96
N LEU A 134 3.71 -6.59 -8.87
CA LEU A 134 4.30 -5.98 -7.68
C LEU A 134 5.78 -5.73 -7.91
N ASN A 135 6.24 -4.56 -7.52
CA ASN A 135 7.67 -4.29 -7.42
C ASN A 135 8.29 -5.24 -6.38
N LYS A 136 9.59 -5.46 -6.49
CA LYS A 136 10.32 -6.25 -5.49
C LYS A 136 10.13 -5.65 -4.10
N ALA A 137 9.82 -6.50 -3.12
CA ALA A 137 9.73 -6.07 -1.72
C ALA A 137 11.01 -5.36 -1.29
N SER A 138 10.87 -4.29 -0.50
CA SER A 138 12.02 -3.62 0.10
C SER A 138 12.72 -4.55 1.10
N LYS A 139 13.94 -4.19 1.51
CA LYS A 139 14.72 -4.98 2.47
C LYS A 139 13.98 -5.22 3.80
N ASN A 140 13.06 -4.34 4.14
CA ASN A 140 12.32 -4.35 5.41
C ASN A 140 10.87 -4.84 5.24
N GLU A 141 10.57 -5.49 4.13
CA GLU A 141 9.22 -5.96 3.80
C GLU A 141 9.25 -7.40 3.32
N THR A 142 8.23 -8.14 3.70
CA THR A 142 7.94 -9.47 3.17
C THR A 142 6.51 -9.48 2.66
N TYR A 143 6.29 -9.93 1.41
CA TYR A 143 4.96 -10.08 0.84
C TYR A 143 4.43 -11.48 1.07
N TYR A 144 3.15 -11.54 1.41
CA TYR A 144 2.40 -12.76 1.55
C TYR A 144 1.18 -12.74 0.63
N TYR A 145 1.01 -13.79 -0.16
CA TYR A 145 -0.14 -13.97 -1.02
C TYR A 145 -1.29 -14.60 -0.27
N LEU A 146 -2.51 -14.18 -0.58
CA LEU A 146 -3.70 -14.70 0.08
C LEU A 146 -4.34 -15.81 -0.76
N ARG A 147 -4.86 -16.87 -0.12
CA ARG A 147 -5.52 -18.02 -0.78
C ARG A 147 -6.65 -17.61 -1.72
N LYS A 148 -7.38 -16.56 -1.36
CA LYS A 148 -8.45 -15.97 -2.16
C LYS A 148 -8.11 -14.56 -2.64
N GLY A 149 -6.84 -14.19 -2.61
CA GLY A 149 -6.36 -12.88 -3.02
C GLY A 149 -6.43 -12.67 -4.53
N ARG A 150 -6.58 -11.42 -4.93
CA ARG A 150 -6.56 -11.01 -6.35
C ARG A 150 -5.14 -10.96 -6.90
N VAL A 151 -4.15 -10.73 -6.04
CA VAL A 151 -2.72 -10.77 -6.42
C VAL A 151 -2.28 -12.23 -6.50
N LYS A 152 -1.62 -12.58 -7.59
CA LYS A 152 -1.09 -13.93 -7.82
C LYS A 152 0.43 -13.94 -7.70
N GLN A 153 0.97 -15.09 -7.29
CA GLN A 153 2.42 -15.35 -7.34
C GLN A 153 2.93 -15.34 -8.77
#